data_4264df7cc46212414db12ff869c2493f
#
_entry.id   4264df7cc46212414db12ff869c2493f
#
_cell.length_a   1.000
_cell.length_b   1.000
_cell.length_c   1.000
_cell.angle_alpha   90.00
_cell.angle_beta   90.00
_cell.angle_gamma   90.00
#
_symmetry.space_group_name_H-M   'P 1'
#
loop_
_entity.id
_entity.type
_entity.pdbx_description
1 polymer ?
#
loop_
_entity_poly.entity_id
_entity_poly.type
_entity_poly.pdbx_seq_one_letter_code
_entity_poly.pdbx_strand_id
1 'polypeptide(L)'
;DSAAIENKNYIAMLEANGIEVMTVSEILQQAPIEALRDYVSNVLQYESDIEESDNLAVSDSYRKETIAQMSRNDLISCILLQPTVRLTATDINTGVEAQYLQSPLFNLYFTRDQSISTPKGQIICNMNSAQRSKETDLIAFCYEQMDVKPILRITGEGRLEGGDYIPAGMRAFIGCGMRTNIEGIQQMMALVMIRWW
;
A
#
# COMPACT_ATOMS: atom_id res chain seq x y z
N ASP A 1 3.81 23.95 -8.23
CA ASP A 1 4.68 22.79 -8.45
C ASP A 1 4.44 22.21 -9.83
N SER A 2 5.48 22.16 -10.68
CA SER A 2 5.43 21.71 -12.08
C SER A 2 4.91 20.26 -12.19
N ALA A 3 5.38 19.35 -11.35
CA ALA A 3 4.96 17.96 -11.36
C ALA A 3 3.45 17.78 -11.08
N ALA A 4 2.89 18.58 -10.20
CA ALA A 4 1.46 18.54 -9.92
C ALA A 4 0.61 19.04 -11.12
N ILE A 5 1.11 20.01 -11.86
CA ILE A 5 0.47 20.52 -13.08
C ILE A 5 0.54 19.46 -14.18
N GLU A 6 1.69 18.84 -14.37
CA GLU A 6 1.89 17.78 -15.37
C GLU A 6 1.00 16.57 -15.07
N ASN A 7 0.88 16.15 -13.82
CA ASN A 7 -0.02 15.07 -13.41
C ASN A 7 -1.49 15.40 -13.71
N LYS A 8 -1.94 16.61 -13.38
CA LYS A 8 -3.31 17.06 -13.72
C LYS A 8 -3.56 17.06 -15.23
N ASN A 9 -2.60 17.53 -16.01
CA ASN A 9 -2.71 17.54 -17.47
C ASN A 9 -2.75 16.12 -18.03
N TYR A 10 -1.98 15.19 -17.45
CA TYR A 10 -1.99 13.79 -17.84
C TYR A 10 -3.34 13.13 -17.55
N ILE A 11 -3.91 13.34 -16.35
CA ILE A 11 -5.26 12.87 -15.99
C ILE A 11 -6.30 13.43 -16.97
N ALA A 12 -6.30 14.73 -17.19
CA ALA A 12 -7.25 15.39 -18.11
C ALA A 12 -7.15 14.83 -19.55
N MET A 13 -5.94 14.49 -20.00
CA MET A 13 -5.75 13.87 -21.31
C MET A 13 -6.36 12.46 -21.38
N LEU A 14 -6.19 11.64 -20.34
CA LEU A 14 -6.79 10.31 -20.27
C LEU A 14 -8.32 10.40 -20.29
N GLU A 15 -8.90 11.27 -19.49
CA GLU A 15 -10.35 11.49 -19.40
C GLU A 15 -10.93 12.01 -20.72
N ALA A 16 -10.23 12.91 -21.40
CA ALA A 16 -10.63 13.40 -22.72
C ALA A 16 -10.64 12.29 -23.79
N ASN A 17 -9.94 11.19 -23.56
CA ASN A 17 -9.95 10.00 -24.40
C ASN A 17 -10.87 8.89 -23.89
N GLY A 18 -11.78 9.21 -22.95
CA GLY A 18 -12.79 8.27 -22.43
C GLY A 18 -12.25 7.25 -21.42
N ILE A 19 -11.09 7.50 -20.82
CA ILE A 19 -10.53 6.66 -19.78
C ILE A 19 -10.95 7.25 -18.43
N GLU A 20 -11.64 6.47 -17.62
CA GLU A 20 -11.94 6.85 -16.24
C GLU A 20 -10.68 6.73 -15.38
N VAL A 21 -10.34 7.79 -14.67
CA VAL A 21 -9.16 7.84 -13.81
C VAL A 21 -9.60 7.99 -12.35
N MET A 22 -9.14 7.08 -11.50
CA MET A 22 -9.31 7.16 -10.05
C MET A 22 -7.93 7.22 -9.39
N THR A 23 -7.70 8.25 -8.59
CA THR A 23 -6.46 8.37 -7.83
C THR A 23 -6.55 7.62 -6.50
N VAL A 24 -5.42 7.17 -5.96
CA VAL A 24 -5.34 6.59 -4.61
C VAL A 24 -5.96 7.53 -3.57
N SER A 25 -5.73 8.83 -3.70
CA SER A 25 -6.30 9.84 -2.80
C SER A 25 -7.83 9.86 -2.84
N GLU A 26 -8.43 9.83 -4.02
CA GLU A 26 -9.89 9.80 -4.17
C GLU A 26 -10.47 8.51 -3.60
N ILE A 27 -9.85 7.35 -3.86
CA ILE A 27 -10.30 6.06 -3.31
C ILE A 27 -10.27 6.11 -1.78
N LEU A 28 -9.19 6.60 -1.17
CA LEU A 28 -9.09 6.73 0.29
C LEU A 28 -10.12 7.73 0.86
N GLN A 29 -10.38 8.82 0.15
CA GLN A 29 -11.40 9.79 0.57
C GLN A 29 -12.83 9.22 0.51
N GLN A 30 -13.11 8.29 -0.39
CA GLN A 30 -14.42 7.68 -0.58
C GLN A 30 -14.61 6.40 0.24
N ALA A 31 -13.53 5.75 0.67
CA ALA A 31 -13.59 4.49 1.42
C ALA A 31 -14.43 4.62 2.71
N PRO A 32 -15.16 3.57 3.12
CA PRO A 32 -15.83 3.55 4.42
C PRO A 32 -14.84 3.83 5.57
N ILE A 33 -15.26 4.64 6.54
CA ILE A 33 -14.36 5.02 7.63
C ILE A 33 -13.89 3.82 8.44
N GLU A 34 -14.72 2.80 8.59
CA GLU A 34 -14.35 1.57 9.27
C GLU A 34 -13.26 0.79 8.53
N ALA A 35 -13.32 0.75 7.19
CA ALA A 35 -12.27 0.13 6.39
C ALA A 35 -10.92 0.86 6.55
N LEU A 36 -10.94 2.20 6.66
CA LEU A 36 -9.74 2.98 6.95
C LEU A 36 -9.21 2.69 8.36
N ARG A 37 -10.09 2.57 9.37
CA ARG A 37 -9.72 2.21 10.75
C ARG A 37 -9.08 0.83 10.82
N ASP A 38 -9.68 -0.14 10.14
CA ASP A 38 -9.14 -1.50 10.07
C ASP A 38 -7.76 -1.50 9.41
N TYR A 39 -7.59 -0.76 8.31
CA TYR A 39 -6.29 -0.63 7.66
C TYR A 39 -5.26 0.02 8.60
N VAL A 40 -5.61 1.13 9.25
CA VAL A 40 -4.72 1.84 10.18
C VAL A 40 -4.33 0.95 11.37
N SER A 41 -5.24 0.11 11.87
CA SER A 41 -4.93 -0.81 12.97
C SER A 41 -3.81 -1.80 12.63
N ASN A 42 -3.60 -2.09 11.34
CA ASN A 42 -2.54 -2.99 10.86
C ASN A 42 -1.22 -2.25 10.56
N VAL A 43 -1.27 -0.95 10.26
CA VAL A 43 -0.08 -0.21 9.82
C VAL A 43 0.49 0.73 10.87
N LEU A 44 -0.34 1.25 11.78
CA LEU A 44 0.10 2.07 12.90
C LEU A 44 0.79 1.17 13.94
N GLN A 45 2.09 1.35 14.09
CA GLN A 45 2.89 0.55 14.99
C GLN A 45 3.15 1.29 16.30
N TYR A 46 3.25 0.52 17.39
CA TYR A 46 3.66 1.01 18.69
C TYR A 46 4.85 0.21 19.17
N GLU A 47 5.87 0.92 19.64
CA GLU A 47 7.03 0.38 20.34
C GLU A 47 7.07 0.97 21.74
N SER A 48 7.31 0.15 22.78
CA SER A 48 7.42 0.64 24.14
C SER A 48 8.40 -0.22 24.93
N ASP A 49 9.17 0.42 25.80
CA ASP A 49 9.97 -0.20 26.85
C ASP A 49 9.24 -0.19 28.21
N ILE A 50 8.01 0.31 28.24
CA ILE A 50 7.13 0.42 29.42
C ILE A 50 6.18 -0.76 29.45
N GLU A 51 6.01 -1.41 30.60
CA GLU A 51 5.01 -2.46 30.78
C GLU A 51 3.59 -1.87 30.75
N GLU A 52 2.63 -2.61 30.20
CA GLU A 52 1.23 -2.16 30.09
C GLU A 52 0.60 -1.90 31.47
N SER A 53 1.04 -2.63 32.53
CA SER A 53 0.61 -2.42 33.92
C SER A 53 0.98 -1.02 34.44
N ASP A 54 1.98 -0.40 33.90
CA ASP A 54 2.55 0.84 34.41
C ASP A 54 1.95 2.08 33.75
N ASN A 55 1.41 1.96 32.54
CA ASN A 55 0.81 3.11 31.86
C ASN A 55 -0.27 2.70 30.85
N LEU A 56 -1.46 3.28 30.99
CA LEU A 56 -2.62 3.04 30.12
C LEU A 56 -2.33 3.36 28.63
N ALA A 57 -1.45 4.34 28.36
CA ALA A 57 -1.11 4.75 26.99
C ALA A 57 -0.46 3.63 26.16
N VAL A 58 0.09 2.59 26.79
CA VAL A 58 0.66 1.41 26.12
C VAL A 58 -0.35 0.31 25.90
N SER A 59 -1.56 0.40 26.49
CA SER A 59 -2.58 -0.64 26.41
C SER A 59 -3.20 -0.75 25.02
N ASP A 60 -3.58 -1.97 24.63
CA ASP A 60 -4.31 -2.21 23.38
C ASP A 60 -5.69 -1.52 23.34
N SER A 61 -6.33 -1.35 24.49
CA SER A 61 -7.61 -0.63 24.58
C SER A 61 -7.44 0.85 24.21
N TYR A 62 -6.41 1.50 24.74
CA TYR A 62 -6.10 2.91 24.43
C TYR A 62 -5.76 3.11 22.95
N ARG A 63 -4.99 2.18 22.37
CA ARG A 63 -4.65 2.21 20.93
C ARG A 63 -5.89 2.13 20.05
N LYS A 64 -6.80 1.20 20.36
CA LYS A 64 -8.08 1.04 19.65
C LYS A 64 -8.96 2.28 19.79
N GLU A 65 -9.06 2.84 20.98
CA GLU A 65 -9.83 4.06 21.22
C GLU A 65 -9.23 5.25 20.47
N THR A 66 -7.92 5.39 20.46
CA THR A 66 -7.21 6.43 19.69
C THR A 66 -7.56 6.35 18.20
N ILE A 67 -7.48 5.16 17.59
CA ILE A 67 -7.84 4.96 16.17
C ILE A 67 -9.33 5.25 15.94
N ALA A 68 -10.21 4.86 16.87
CA ALA A 68 -11.65 5.10 16.76
C ALA A 68 -12.02 6.60 16.76
N GLN A 69 -11.21 7.44 17.43
CA GLN A 69 -11.41 8.89 17.50
C GLN A 69 -10.75 9.66 16.34
N MET A 70 -9.90 9.02 15.54
CA MET A 70 -9.23 9.66 14.39
C MET A 70 -10.23 10.13 13.35
N SER A 71 -10.02 11.35 12.84
CA SER A 71 -10.73 11.83 11.67
C SER A 71 -10.30 11.06 10.41
N ARG A 72 -11.10 11.15 9.33
CA ARG A 72 -10.73 10.59 8.02
C ARG A 72 -9.35 11.04 7.55
N ASN A 73 -9.04 12.32 7.71
CA ASN A 73 -7.76 12.88 7.29
C ASN A 73 -6.58 12.33 8.12
N ASP A 74 -6.79 12.12 9.43
CA ASP A 74 -5.78 11.51 10.28
C ASP A 74 -5.53 10.06 9.88
N LEU A 75 -6.60 9.28 9.62
CA LEU A 75 -6.50 7.91 9.14
C LEU A 75 -5.74 7.83 7.80
N ILE A 76 -6.08 8.68 6.84
CA ILE A 76 -5.37 8.74 5.54
C ILE A 76 -3.91 9.13 5.75
N SER A 77 -3.63 10.08 6.62
CA SER A 77 -2.25 10.46 6.96
C SER A 77 -1.47 9.29 7.56
N CYS A 78 -2.07 8.52 8.48
CA CYS A 78 -1.47 7.31 9.01
C CYS A 78 -1.19 6.25 7.93
N ILE A 79 -2.11 6.05 6.99
CA ILE A 79 -1.93 5.12 5.87
C ILE A 79 -0.73 5.52 5.01
N LEU A 80 -0.60 6.79 4.69
CA LEU A 80 0.45 7.29 3.80
C LEU A 80 1.81 7.43 4.49
N LEU A 81 1.83 7.81 5.76
CA LEU A 81 3.06 8.08 6.52
C LEU A 81 3.59 6.86 7.26
N GLN A 82 2.77 5.82 7.47
CA GLN A 82 3.15 4.58 8.15
C GLN A 82 3.88 4.85 9.48
N PRO A 83 3.27 5.57 10.43
CA PRO A 83 3.96 5.99 11.64
C PRO A 83 4.20 4.83 12.61
N THR A 84 5.32 4.91 13.32
CA THR A 84 5.60 4.14 14.53
C THR A 84 5.60 5.11 15.71
N VAL A 85 4.76 4.88 16.69
CA VAL A 85 4.75 5.62 17.95
C VAL A 85 5.65 4.88 18.94
N ARG A 86 6.77 5.49 19.30
CA ARG A 86 7.69 4.96 20.31
C ARG A 86 7.42 5.67 21.63
N LEU A 87 7.08 4.89 22.66
CA LEU A 87 6.81 5.37 24.02
C LEU A 87 7.98 5.00 24.92
N THR A 88 8.55 5.97 25.60
CA THR A 88 9.68 5.80 26.54
C THR A 88 9.30 6.36 27.91
N ALA A 89 9.75 5.70 28.98
CA ALA A 89 9.57 6.18 30.33
C ALA A 89 10.35 7.49 30.55
N THR A 90 9.77 8.42 31.31
CA THR A 90 10.40 9.67 31.70
C THR A 90 9.98 10.08 33.10
N ASP A 91 10.81 10.82 33.79
CA ASP A 91 10.49 11.37 35.12
C ASP A 91 9.70 12.69 35.06
N ILE A 92 9.29 13.12 33.86
CA ILE A 92 8.64 14.42 33.61
C ILE A 92 7.16 14.23 33.24
N ASN A 93 6.30 15.14 33.67
CA ASN A 93 4.87 15.21 33.32
C ASN A 93 4.09 13.92 33.57
N THR A 94 3.67 13.25 32.48
CA THR A 94 2.82 12.04 32.52
C THR A 94 3.62 10.76 32.77
N GLY A 95 4.94 10.85 32.91
CA GLY A 95 5.83 9.68 33.03
C GLY A 95 6.11 8.98 31.69
N VAL A 96 5.59 9.50 30.59
CA VAL A 96 5.79 8.94 29.23
C VAL A 96 6.09 10.05 28.24
N GLU A 97 7.08 9.82 27.40
CA GLU A 97 7.39 10.62 26.21
C GLU A 97 7.05 9.82 24.96
N ALA A 98 6.37 10.45 24.00
CA ALA A 98 6.04 9.87 22.72
C ALA A 98 6.91 10.44 21.60
N GLN A 99 7.59 9.56 20.87
CA GLN A 99 8.36 9.90 19.67
C GLN A 99 7.64 9.30 18.43
N TYR A 100 7.46 10.12 17.41
CA TYR A 100 6.82 9.71 16.15
C TYR A 100 7.86 9.48 15.06
N LEU A 101 8.04 8.21 14.68
CA LEU A 101 8.88 7.83 13.55
C LEU A 101 7.99 7.60 12.33
N GLN A 102 8.45 7.98 11.16
CA GLN A 102 7.66 7.84 9.92
C GLN A 102 8.44 7.02 8.88
N SER A 103 7.71 6.14 8.19
CA SER A 103 8.21 5.35 7.05
C SER A 103 7.25 5.51 5.87
N PRO A 104 7.17 6.71 5.25
CA PRO A 104 6.13 7.06 4.30
C PRO A 104 6.18 6.19 3.03
N LEU A 105 5.01 5.96 2.45
CA LEU A 105 4.86 5.42 1.11
C LEU A 105 5.21 6.52 0.11
N PHE A 106 6.44 6.51 -0.41
CA PHE A 106 6.99 7.67 -1.10
C PHE A 106 6.91 7.62 -2.63
N ASN A 107 6.59 6.46 -3.22
CA ASN A 107 6.66 6.27 -4.67
C ASN A 107 5.31 5.86 -5.31
N LEU A 108 4.19 6.29 -4.73
CA LEU A 108 2.84 6.04 -5.23
C LEU A 108 2.54 6.74 -6.57
N TYR A 109 3.44 7.59 -7.04
CA TYR A 109 3.37 8.16 -8.39
C TYR A 109 3.44 7.07 -9.48
N PHE A 110 4.16 5.97 -9.22
CA PHE A 110 4.32 4.84 -10.14
C PHE A 110 3.43 3.67 -9.73
N THR A 111 2.11 3.84 -9.85
CA THR A 111 1.11 2.83 -9.49
C THR A 111 1.12 1.59 -10.39
N ARG A 112 1.85 1.64 -11.50
CA ARG A 112 2.03 0.49 -12.39
C ARG A 112 2.84 -0.64 -11.76
N ASP A 113 3.77 -0.32 -10.83
CA ASP A 113 4.73 -1.31 -10.33
C ASP A 113 4.11 -2.27 -9.33
N GLN A 114 3.09 -1.84 -8.58
CA GLN A 114 2.47 -2.61 -7.51
C GLN A 114 1.47 -3.66 -8.00
N SER A 115 1.00 -3.55 -9.25
CA SER A 115 0.00 -4.48 -9.79
C SER A 115 0.14 -4.68 -11.30
N ILE A 116 -0.38 -5.81 -11.78
CA ILE A 116 -0.43 -6.15 -13.21
C ILE A 116 -1.87 -6.44 -13.61
N SER A 117 -2.34 -5.73 -14.63
CA SER A 117 -3.61 -5.99 -15.27
C SER A 117 -3.43 -7.04 -16.36
N THR A 118 -4.20 -8.12 -16.29
CA THR A 118 -4.23 -9.17 -17.30
C THR A 118 -5.65 -9.37 -17.81
N PRO A 119 -5.85 -10.03 -18.97
CA PRO A 119 -7.20 -10.38 -19.43
C PRO A 119 -7.99 -11.27 -18.46
N LYS A 120 -7.34 -11.91 -17.49
CA LYS A 120 -7.97 -12.74 -16.47
C LYS A 120 -8.29 -11.99 -15.17
N GLY A 121 -7.69 -10.83 -14.96
CA GLY A 121 -7.89 -10.01 -13.77
C GLY A 121 -6.59 -9.40 -13.26
N GLN A 122 -6.68 -8.78 -12.09
CA GLN A 122 -5.58 -8.06 -11.45
C GLN A 122 -4.66 -9.00 -10.64
N ILE A 123 -3.38 -8.76 -10.71
CA ILE A 123 -2.35 -9.45 -9.91
C ILE A 123 -1.70 -8.41 -9.01
N ILE A 124 -1.66 -8.67 -7.72
CA ILE A 124 -0.87 -7.86 -6.77
C ILE A 124 0.57 -8.34 -6.80
N CYS A 125 1.47 -7.43 -7.08
CA CYS A 125 2.90 -7.69 -7.14
C CYS A 125 3.53 -7.84 -5.74
N ASN A 126 4.77 -8.31 -5.70
CA ASN A 126 5.61 -8.34 -4.51
C ASN A 126 6.93 -7.64 -4.85
N MET A 127 7.06 -6.41 -4.34
CA MET A 127 8.18 -5.53 -4.67
C MET A 127 9.49 -6.04 -4.05
N ASN A 128 10.59 -5.96 -4.80
CA ASN A 128 11.90 -6.28 -4.26
C ASN A 128 12.44 -5.21 -3.29
N SER A 129 12.04 -3.96 -3.47
CA SER A 129 12.42 -2.87 -2.57
C SER A 129 11.63 -2.92 -1.27
N ALA A 130 12.33 -3.07 -0.14
CA ALA A 130 11.72 -3.03 1.20
C ALA A 130 10.95 -1.72 1.47
N GLN A 131 11.43 -0.61 0.93
CA GLN A 131 10.77 0.69 1.07
C GLN A 131 9.43 0.75 0.33
N ARG A 132 9.29 -0.01 -0.77
CA ARG A 132 8.08 -0.02 -1.60
C ARG A 132 7.16 -1.21 -1.34
N SER A 133 7.59 -2.18 -0.54
CA SER A 133 6.82 -3.42 -0.30
C SER A 133 5.43 -3.14 0.26
N LYS A 134 5.29 -2.13 1.12
CA LYS A 134 4.01 -1.73 1.72
C LYS A 134 3.06 -1.03 0.73
N GLU A 135 3.55 -0.52 -0.40
CA GLU A 135 2.72 0.09 -1.44
C GLU A 135 1.75 -0.93 -2.05
N THR A 136 2.16 -2.20 -2.14
CA THR A 136 1.32 -3.27 -2.68
C THR A 136 0.10 -3.57 -1.81
N ASP A 137 0.23 -3.40 -0.49
CA ASP A 137 -0.90 -3.55 0.45
C ASP A 137 -1.92 -2.44 0.26
N LEU A 138 -1.45 -1.20 0.08
CA LEU A 138 -2.33 -0.08 -0.20
C LEU A 138 -3.06 -0.23 -1.54
N ILE A 139 -2.37 -0.68 -2.58
CA ILE A 139 -3.01 -0.91 -3.89
C ILE A 139 -4.03 -2.06 -3.81
N ALA A 140 -3.74 -3.13 -3.05
CA ALA A 140 -4.71 -4.19 -2.80
C ALA A 140 -5.96 -3.66 -2.07
N PHE A 141 -5.78 -2.83 -1.05
CA PHE A 141 -6.88 -2.14 -0.37
C PHE A 141 -7.69 -1.27 -1.33
N CYS A 142 -7.02 -0.48 -2.19
CA CYS A 142 -7.73 0.33 -3.18
C CYS A 142 -8.59 -0.53 -4.12
N TYR A 143 -8.08 -1.66 -4.59
CA TYR A 143 -8.87 -2.58 -5.42
C TYR A 143 -10.10 -3.12 -4.67
N GLU A 144 -9.97 -3.46 -3.40
CA GLU A 144 -11.11 -3.90 -2.58
C GLU A 144 -12.19 -2.80 -2.48
N GLN A 145 -11.77 -1.53 -2.29
CA GLN A 145 -12.71 -0.40 -2.24
C GLN A 145 -13.41 -0.13 -3.59
N MET A 146 -12.82 -0.56 -4.69
CA MET A 146 -13.37 -0.48 -6.04
C MET A 146 -14.17 -1.73 -6.44
N ASP A 147 -14.41 -2.67 -5.52
CA ASP A 147 -15.02 -3.99 -5.79
C ASP A 147 -14.26 -4.80 -6.86
N VAL A 148 -12.96 -4.60 -6.96
CA VAL A 148 -12.06 -5.35 -7.84
C VAL A 148 -11.32 -6.38 -7.01
N LYS A 149 -11.64 -7.66 -7.23
CA LYS A 149 -10.96 -8.76 -6.54
C LYS A 149 -9.72 -9.22 -7.32
N PRO A 150 -8.51 -9.04 -6.79
CA PRO A 150 -7.32 -9.58 -7.41
C PRO A 150 -7.38 -11.12 -7.51
N ILE A 151 -6.92 -11.65 -8.64
CA ILE A 151 -6.92 -13.10 -8.90
C ILE A 151 -5.69 -13.80 -8.33
N LEU A 152 -4.64 -13.04 -8.05
CA LEU A 152 -3.38 -13.53 -7.52
C LEU A 152 -2.69 -12.43 -6.72
N ARG A 153 -2.00 -12.83 -5.65
CA ARG A 153 -0.98 -12.04 -4.98
C ARG A 153 0.34 -12.82 -5.00
N ILE A 154 1.40 -12.20 -5.48
CA ILE A 154 2.75 -12.79 -5.44
C ILE A 154 3.24 -12.77 -3.99
N THR A 155 3.77 -13.88 -3.50
CA THR A 155 4.14 -14.07 -2.10
C THR A 155 5.48 -14.77 -1.92
N GLY A 156 5.94 -14.91 -0.69
CA GLY A 156 7.17 -15.60 -0.32
C GLY A 156 8.39 -14.96 -0.97
N GLU A 157 9.26 -15.79 -1.55
CA GLU A 157 10.49 -15.36 -2.22
C GLU A 157 10.24 -14.82 -3.64
N GLY A 158 9.02 -15.00 -4.18
CA GLY A 158 8.65 -14.45 -5.49
C GLY A 158 8.69 -12.93 -5.49
N ARG A 159 9.38 -12.34 -6.48
CA ARG A 159 9.43 -10.89 -6.73
C ARG A 159 8.91 -10.62 -8.13
N LEU A 160 8.00 -9.65 -8.22
CA LEU A 160 7.40 -9.23 -9.49
C LEU A 160 7.03 -7.75 -9.39
N GLU A 161 7.42 -6.97 -10.36
CA GLU A 161 7.02 -5.57 -10.51
C GLU A 161 6.31 -5.36 -11.85
N GLY A 162 5.20 -4.63 -11.85
CA GLY A 162 4.40 -4.41 -13.05
C GLY A 162 5.12 -3.63 -14.14
N GLY A 163 6.17 -2.88 -13.79
CA GLY A 163 7.06 -2.23 -14.75
C GLY A 163 7.83 -3.21 -15.64
N ASP A 164 8.07 -4.45 -15.17
CA ASP A 164 8.75 -5.49 -15.92
C ASP A 164 7.79 -6.31 -16.82
N TYR A 165 6.48 -6.05 -16.75
CA TYR A 165 5.46 -6.73 -17.56
C TYR A 165 5.03 -5.88 -18.75
N ILE A 166 5.16 -6.44 -19.96
CA ILE A 166 4.79 -5.79 -21.24
C ILE A 166 3.76 -6.67 -21.94
N PRO A 167 2.47 -6.29 -21.97
CA PRO A 167 1.46 -7.01 -22.73
C PRO A 167 1.67 -6.79 -24.23
N ALA A 168 1.53 -7.85 -25.03
CA ALA A 168 1.69 -7.85 -26.48
C ALA A 168 0.61 -8.73 -27.14
N GLY A 169 -0.63 -8.30 -27.06
CA GLY A 169 -1.78 -9.03 -27.57
C GLY A 169 -1.99 -10.36 -26.85
N MET A 170 -1.86 -11.48 -27.56
CA MET A 170 -1.99 -12.84 -26.99
C MET A 170 -0.72 -13.30 -26.23
N ARG A 171 0.28 -12.51 -26.19
CA ARG A 171 1.56 -12.79 -25.51
C ARG A 171 1.89 -11.68 -24.53
N ALA A 172 2.83 -11.94 -23.64
CA ALA A 172 3.44 -10.93 -22.79
C ALA A 172 4.94 -11.20 -22.66
N PHE A 173 5.69 -10.15 -22.45
CA PHE A 173 7.12 -10.22 -22.08
C PHE A 173 7.26 -9.83 -20.63
N ILE A 174 8.10 -10.55 -19.90
CA ILE A 174 8.40 -10.25 -18.51
C ILE A 174 9.92 -10.17 -18.37
N GLY A 175 10.40 -9.02 -17.93
CA GLY A 175 11.81 -8.83 -17.58
C GLY A 175 12.15 -9.63 -16.33
N CYS A 176 13.29 -10.33 -16.34
CA CYS A 176 13.82 -11.02 -15.18
C CYS A 176 15.17 -10.39 -14.80
N GLY A 177 15.31 -9.93 -13.55
CA GLY A 177 16.49 -9.21 -13.14
C GLY A 177 16.47 -8.79 -11.67
N MET A 178 16.88 -7.57 -11.38
CA MET A 178 16.98 -7.07 -10.00
C MET A 178 15.65 -6.91 -9.28
N ARG A 179 14.54 -6.70 -10.01
CA ARG A 179 13.23 -6.38 -9.43
C ARG A 179 12.25 -7.55 -9.51
N THR A 180 12.35 -8.32 -10.58
CA THR A 180 11.50 -9.49 -10.84
C THR A 180 12.37 -10.73 -10.94
N ASN A 181 12.03 -11.80 -10.21
CA ASN A 181 12.73 -13.06 -10.22
C ASN A 181 11.89 -14.19 -10.84
N ILE A 182 12.54 -15.33 -11.06
CA ILE A 182 11.90 -16.52 -11.66
C ILE A 182 10.73 -17.03 -10.83
N GLU A 183 10.83 -17.00 -9.50
CA GLU A 183 9.78 -17.46 -8.58
C GLU A 183 8.51 -16.63 -8.72
N GLY A 184 8.64 -15.30 -8.83
CA GLY A 184 7.50 -14.40 -9.07
C GLY A 184 6.86 -14.63 -10.44
N ILE A 185 7.67 -14.82 -11.48
CA ILE A 185 7.20 -15.17 -12.83
C ILE A 185 6.45 -16.50 -12.82
N GLN A 186 6.98 -17.53 -12.16
CA GLN A 186 6.35 -18.85 -12.09
C GLN A 186 4.99 -18.81 -11.38
N GLN A 187 4.86 -18.05 -10.28
CA GLN A 187 3.57 -17.86 -9.61
C GLN A 187 2.53 -17.24 -10.56
N MET A 188 2.91 -16.18 -11.27
CA MET A 188 2.03 -15.55 -12.24
C MET A 188 1.63 -16.52 -13.36
N MET A 189 2.59 -17.27 -13.90
CA MET A 189 2.37 -18.18 -15.01
C MET A 189 1.46 -19.34 -14.66
N ALA A 190 1.55 -19.89 -13.45
CA ALA A 190 0.72 -20.98 -12.97
C ALA A 190 -0.78 -20.63 -13.07
N LEU A 191 -1.13 -19.35 -12.92
CA LEU A 191 -2.51 -18.88 -12.97
C LEU A 191 -2.93 -18.38 -14.35
N VAL A 192 -2.04 -17.67 -15.04
CA VAL A 192 -2.36 -16.99 -16.30
C VAL A 192 -2.23 -17.93 -17.51
N MET A 193 -1.65 -19.14 -17.33
CA MET A 193 -1.39 -20.12 -18.41
C MET A 193 -0.76 -19.46 -19.65
N ILE A 194 0.40 -18.90 -19.48
CA ILE A 194 1.24 -18.46 -20.60
C ILE A 194 1.98 -19.71 -21.11
N ARG A 195 1.68 -20.14 -22.35
CA ARG A 195 2.47 -21.23 -22.97
C ARG A 195 3.84 -20.68 -23.32
N TRP A 196 4.88 -21.31 -22.81
CA TRP A 196 6.24 -21.12 -23.29
C TRP A 196 6.40 -21.71 -24.70
N TRP A 197 7.11 -21.02 -25.52
CA TRP A 197 7.68 -21.54 -26.77
C TRP A 197 9.18 -21.42 -26.70
#